data_73052c5e3ed957fb02692854f7708a92
#
_entry.id   73052c5e3ed957fb02692854f7708a92
#
_cell.length_a   1.000
_cell.length_b   1.000
_cell.length_c   1.000
_cell.angle_alpha   90.00
_cell.angle_beta   90.00
_cell.angle_gamma   90.00
#
_symmetry.space_group_name_H-M   'P 1'
#
loop_
_entity.id
_entity.type
_entity.pdbx_description
1 polymer ?
#
loop_
_entity_poly.entity_id
_entity_poly.type
_entity_poly.pdbx_seq_one_letter_code
_entity_poly.pdbx_strand_id
1 'polypeptide(L)' 'MAALMTIKNFCDEYNVSRSTAYRLRDSGDVPHVHIGRAARIRRVDAERWYDSLISEAAND' A
#
# COMPACT_ATOMS: atom_id res chain seq x y z
N MET A 1 -12.72 7.24 -7.91
CA MET A 1 -11.79 6.70 -6.89
C MET A 1 -10.60 7.62 -6.76
N ALA A 2 -10.08 7.79 -5.56
CA ALA A 2 -8.91 8.64 -5.34
C ALA A 2 -7.66 7.99 -5.92
N ALA A 3 -6.85 8.81 -6.61
CA ALA A 3 -5.57 8.35 -7.15
C ALA A 3 -4.55 8.13 -6.03
N LEU A 4 -4.72 8.83 -4.92
CA LEU A 4 -3.85 8.74 -3.75
C LEU A 4 -4.66 8.29 -2.54
N MET A 5 -4.00 7.54 -1.67
CA MET A 5 -4.61 7.01 -0.46
C MET A 5 -3.80 7.46 0.75
N THR A 6 -4.49 7.76 1.86
CA THR A 6 -3.80 7.95 3.12
C THR A 6 -3.37 6.58 3.66
N ILE A 7 -2.47 6.56 4.65
CA ILE A 7 -2.10 5.30 5.30
C ILE A 7 -3.34 4.66 5.91
N LYS A 8 -4.21 5.46 6.51
CA LYS A 8 -5.45 4.94 7.09
C LYS A 8 -6.35 4.30 6.04
N ASN A 9 -6.52 4.98 4.89
CA ASN A 9 -7.33 4.44 3.80
C ASN A 9 -6.77 3.10 3.31
N PHE A 10 -5.44 3.02 3.17
CA PHE A 10 -4.79 1.80 2.75
C PHE A 10 -5.06 0.67 3.75
N CYS A 11 -4.91 0.93 5.04
CA CYS A 11 -5.17 -0.05 6.08
C CYS A 11 -6.61 -0.54 6.05
N ASP A 12 -7.56 0.38 5.90
CA ASP A 12 -8.98 0.04 5.89
C ASP A 12 -9.35 -0.76 4.64
N GLU A 13 -8.84 -0.35 3.48
CA GLU A 13 -9.22 -0.98 2.22
C GLU A 13 -8.63 -2.38 2.06
N TYR A 14 -7.40 -2.57 2.48
CA TYR A 14 -6.72 -3.86 2.37
C TYR A 14 -6.73 -4.67 3.66
N ASN A 15 -7.38 -4.14 4.70
CA ASN A 15 -7.56 -4.82 5.98
C ASN A 15 -6.22 -5.23 6.60
N VAL A 16 -5.28 -4.30 6.65
CA VAL A 16 -3.97 -4.52 7.27
C VAL A 16 -3.80 -3.56 8.44
N SER A 17 -2.95 -3.93 9.40
CA SER A 17 -2.67 -3.08 10.55
C SER A 17 -1.75 -1.93 10.15
N ARG A 18 -1.72 -0.89 10.97
CA ARG A 18 -0.82 0.24 10.75
C ARG A 18 0.64 -0.20 10.76
N SER A 19 0.99 -1.11 11.68
CA SER A 19 2.35 -1.64 11.76
C SER A 19 2.75 -2.30 10.45
N THR A 20 1.85 -3.11 9.88
CA THR A 20 2.09 -3.76 8.61
C THR A 20 2.23 -2.73 7.49
N ALA A 21 1.36 -1.72 7.46
CA ALA A 21 1.41 -0.68 6.44
C ALA A 21 2.74 0.08 6.49
N TYR A 22 3.20 0.45 7.67
CA TYR A 22 4.48 1.15 7.82
C TYR A 22 5.65 0.26 7.42
N ARG A 23 5.58 -1.02 7.72
CA ARG A 23 6.62 -1.97 7.31
C ARG A 23 6.70 -2.09 5.80
N LEU A 24 5.55 -2.19 5.14
CA LEU A 24 5.49 -2.27 3.68
C LEU A 24 6.06 -1.01 3.03
N ARG A 25 5.73 0.15 3.60
CA ARG A 25 6.27 1.42 3.13
C ARG A 25 7.80 1.47 3.29
N ASP A 26 8.29 1.08 4.47
CA ASP A 26 9.71 1.18 4.78
C ASP A 26 10.54 0.18 4.00
N SER A 27 9.98 -0.99 3.71
CA SER A 27 10.67 -2.02 2.92
C SER A 27 10.67 -1.71 1.42
N GLY A 28 9.80 -0.78 0.98
CA GLY A 28 9.66 -0.45 -0.43
C GLY A 28 8.70 -1.33 -1.19
N ASP A 29 8.04 -2.28 -0.53
CA ASP A 29 7.04 -3.12 -1.19
C ASP A 29 5.85 -2.30 -1.67
N VAL A 30 5.49 -1.28 -0.91
CA VAL A 30 4.45 -0.34 -1.29
C VAL A 30 5.06 1.06 -1.27
N PRO A 31 5.50 1.58 -2.43
CA PRO A 31 6.09 2.91 -2.49
C PRO A 31 5.12 4.00 -2.05
N HIS A 32 5.66 5.06 -1.50
CA HIS A 32 4.85 6.19 -1.05
C HIS A 32 5.42 7.49 -1.60
N VAL A 33 4.57 8.51 -1.63
CA VAL A 33 4.97 9.85 -2.04
C VAL A 33 4.60 10.82 -0.93
N HIS A 34 5.24 11.98 -0.92
CA HIS A 34 4.91 13.04 0.01
C HIS A 34 4.29 14.21 -0.72
N ILE A 35 3.20 14.70 -0.18
CA ILE A 35 2.58 15.95 -0.64
C ILE A 35 2.68 16.90 0.53
N GLY A 36 3.63 17.85 0.46
CA GLY A 36 3.98 18.64 1.61
C GLY A 36 4.55 17.73 2.69
N ARG A 37 3.91 17.67 3.85
CA ARG A 37 4.32 16.82 4.97
C ARG A 37 3.53 15.53 5.06
N ALA A 38 2.56 15.35 4.17
CA ALA A 38 1.66 14.20 4.25
C ALA A 38 2.16 13.07 3.37
N ALA A 39 2.31 11.89 3.95
CA ALA A 39 2.65 10.69 3.18
C ALA A 39 1.38 10.14 2.53
N ARG A 40 1.50 9.73 1.27
CA ARG A 40 0.38 9.16 0.51
C ARG A 40 0.86 7.96 -0.27
N ILE A 41 -0.02 6.99 -0.47
CA ILE A 41 0.27 5.82 -1.28
C ILE A 41 -0.52 5.96 -2.57
N ARG A 42 0.15 5.80 -3.72
CA ARG A 42 -0.54 5.83 -4.99
C ARG A 42 -1.37 4.55 -5.13
N ARG A 43 -2.61 4.71 -5.58
CA ARG A 43 -3.51 3.57 -5.73
C ARG A 43 -2.92 2.49 -6.64
N VAL A 44 -2.24 2.90 -7.71
CA VAL A 44 -1.65 1.93 -8.64
C VAL A 44 -0.58 1.08 -7.95
N ASP A 45 0.17 1.67 -7.01
CA ASP A 45 1.19 0.93 -6.28
C ASP A 45 0.57 -0.05 -5.28
N ALA A 46 -0.52 0.35 -4.63
CA ALA A 46 -1.25 -0.51 -3.72
C ALA A 46 -1.85 -1.70 -4.48
N GLU A 47 -2.44 -1.44 -5.63
CA GLU A 47 -3.01 -2.51 -6.46
C GLU A 47 -1.94 -3.47 -6.96
N ARG A 48 -0.79 -2.94 -7.37
CA ARG A 48 0.33 -3.77 -7.83
C ARG A 48 0.83 -4.66 -6.71
N TRP A 49 0.97 -4.13 -5.50
CA TRP A 49 1.36 -4.92 -4.34
C TRP A 49 0.35 -6.04 -4.07
N TYR A 50 -0.93 -5.69 -4.11
CA TYR A 50 -1.99 -6.67 -3.87
C TYR A 50 -1.96 -7.79 -4.92
N ASP A 51 -1.78 -7.41 -6.18
CA ASP A 51 -1.71 -8.38 -7.27
C ASP A 51 -0.50 -9.30 -7.11
N SER A 52 0.62 -8.80 -6.60
CA SER A 52 1.80 -9.62 -6.38
C SER A 52 1.56 -10.68 -5.32
N LEU A 53 0.76 -10.39 -4.31
CA LEU A 53 0.40 -11.38 -3.28
C LEU A 53 -0.42 -12.51 -3.89
N ILE A 54 -1.36 -12.18 -4.76
CA ILE A 54 -2.19 -13.17 -5.43
C ILE A 54 -1.34 -14.05 -6.33
N SER A 55 -0.40 -13.46 -7.07
CA SER A 55 0.50 -14.20 -7.94
C SER A 55 1.38 -15.17 -7.17
N GLU A 56 1.91 -14.75 -6.03
CA GLU A 56 2.73 -15.61 -5.18
C GLU A 56 1.91 -16.78 -4.63
N ALA A 57 0.69 -16.51 -4.19
CA ALA A 57 -0.19 -17.55 -3.68
C ALA A 57 -0.53 -18.57 -4.77
N ALA A 58 -0.69 -18.11 -6.02
CA ALA A 58 -1.02 -18.98 -7.14
C ALA A 58 0.16 -19.87 -7.55
N ASN A 59 1.39 -19.49 -7.23
CA ASN A 59 2.59 -20.23 -7.60
C ASN A 59 2.98 -21.28 -6.57
N ASP A 60 2.33 -21.30 -5.45
CA ASP A 60 2.55 -22.31 -4.41
C ASP A 60 1.85 -23.68 -4.76
#